data_2bc127db14c6b6a19eb592412c8471f0
#
_entry.id   2bc127db14c6b6a19eb592412c8471f0
#
_cell.length_a   1.000
_cell.length_b   1.000
_cell.length_c   1.000
_cell.angle_alpha   90.00
_cell.angle_beta   90.00
_cell.angle_gamma   90.00
#
_symmetry.space_group_name_H-M   'P 1'
#
loop_
_entity.id
_entity.type
_entity.pdbx_description
1 polymer ?
#
loop_
_entity_poly.entity_id
_entity_poly.type
_entity_poly.pdbx_seq_one_letter_code
_entity_poly.pdbx_strand_id
1 'polypeptide(L)'
;ITTRLVGSEMCIRDRIWMGAGYARHKQFIKAAIMTVLEAAVILFSILFASQYVPKFGTLGTVQAEMIFDPVTMKNIMNDYDNSFKILLYSLICFVVWIAFFFVWIKNTINSYKIQVKADKGEHINTFIEDIRMYKDEKFHITLLTLPVLGIVIFTVIPILLLILVAFTNYDQNHMPPSSLFSWVGLSNFVKLFGGGGMTSTFGYSFVRILGWTLVWAFFATFTTYIGGILLSLLINNKRTKLPKLWRTLFVVTIAVPQFVSLLLVRNFFANGGIVNTICKAIGLTGWLRDIGLISTSYIPFLSAPGWAHVMIILINIWIGVPYQMLIATGVLMNLPADQIESARIDGAKPRQIFAKITMPYMLFITGPTLITDFVKNINNFNVIYLLTEGVYTTTNQALANSQAKEVDLLVTWLFRLTQDYYNYKMASAIGIVVFIICAVFTLVAFNKMIKGDREETFQ
;
A
#
# COMPACT_ATOMS: atom_id res chain seq x y z
N ILE A 1 19.27 -14.50 50.43
CA ILE A 1 19.08 -15.78 49.66
C ILE A 1 17.60 -16.10 49.53
N THR A 2 16.77 -15.85 50.54
CA THR A 2 15.32 -16.13 50.53
C THR A 2 14.53 -15.22 49.59
N THR A 3 14.88 -13.98 49.41
CA THR A 3 14.19 -13.02 48.50
C THR A 3 14.35 -13.38 47.00
N ARG A 4 15.47 -13.96 46.59
CA ARG A 4 15.70 -14.42 45.21
C ARG A 4 14.87 -15.65 44.85
N LEU A 5 14.67 -16.57 45.78
CA LEU A 5 13.87 -17.79 45.61
C LEU A 5 12.37 -17.46 45.55
N VAL A 6 11.88 -16.54 46.38
CA VAL A 6 10.46 -16.12 46.38
C VAL A 6 10.09 -15.40 45.09
N GLY A 7 10.99 -14.57 44.55
CA GLY A 7 10.78 -13.92 43.26
C GLY A 7 10.74 -14.91 42.07
N SER A 8 11.55 -15.98 42.12
CA SER A 8 11.54 -17.03 41.09
C SER A 8 10.28 -17.91 41.12
N GLU A 9 9.79 -18.26 42.30
CA GLU A 9 8.55 -19.04 42.47
C GLU A 9 7.32 -18.27 41.99
N MET A 10 7.28 -16.97 42.19
CA MET A 10 6.18 -16.13 41.74
C MET A 10 6.15 -16.00 40.24
N CYS A 11 7.31 -15.82 39.61
CA CYS A 11 7.41 -15.84 38.12
C CYS A 11 6.97 -17.19 37.52
N ILE A 12 7.19 -18.31 38.24
CA ILE A 12 6.73 -19.63 37.79
C ILE A 12 5.20 -19.74 37.91
N ARG A 13 4.58 -19.26 38.99
CA ARG A 13 3.13 -19.29 39.16
C ARG A 13 2.41 -18.39 38.16
N ASP A 14 2.92 -17.20 37.85
CA ASP A 14 2.35 -16.28 36.87
C ASP A 14 2.49 -16.78 35.42
N ARG A 15 3.38 -17.75 35.17
CA ARG A 15 3.45 -18.42 33.86
C ARG A 15 2.30 -19.39 33.66
N ILE A 16 1.72 -19.93 34.74
CA ILE A 16 0.62 -20.89 34.68
C ILE A 16 -0.73 -20.19 34.88
N TRP A 17 -0.78 -19.17 35.75
CA TRP A 17 -2.00 -18.39 36.03
C TRP A 17 -1.66 -16.90 36.08
N MET A 18 -2.06 -16.17 35.07
CA MET A 18 -1.71 -14.75 34.88
C MET A 18 -2.21 -13.84 36.01
N GLY A 19 -3.22 -14.26 36.74
CA GLY A 19 -3.78 -13.52 37.88
C GLY A 19 -3.06 -13.74 39.21
N ALA A 20 -2.18 -14.75 39.34
CA ALA A 20 -1.60 -15.20 40.62
C ALA A 20 -0.83 -14.12 41.38
N GLY A 21 0.04 -13.37 40.68
CA GLY A 21 0.83 -12.31 41.28
C GLY A 21 -0.01 -11.15 41.78
N TYR A 22 -1.01 -10.74 41.04
CA TYR A 22 -1.94 -9.68 41.47
C TYR A 22 -2.79 -10.12 42.67
N ALA A 23 -3.28 -11.37 42.69
CA ALA A 23 -4.09 -11.91 43.78
C ALA A 23 -3.31 -11.92 45.10
N ARG A 24 -2.02 -12.32 45.10
CA ARG A 24 -1.14 -12.31 46.25
C ARG A 24 -0.96 -10.93 46.88
N HIS A 25 -0.92 -9.88 46.04
CA HIS A 25 -0.81 -8.49 46.48
C HIS A 25 -2.16 -7.81 46.67
N LYS A 26 -3.24 -8.58 46.85
CA LYS A 26 -4.63 -8.11 47.11
C LYS A 26 -5.20 -7.22 45.99
N GLN A 27 -4.65 -7.30 44.77
CA GLN A 27 -5.14 -6.58 43.61
C GLN A 27 -6.16 -7.42 42.84
N PHE A 28 -7.27 -7.76 43.47
CA PHE A 28 -8.25 -8.74 42.98
C PHE A 28 -8.87 -8.37 41.65
N ILE A 29 -9.11 -7.07 41.36
CA ILE A 29 -9.67 -6.61 40.07
C ILE A 29 -8.70 -6.92 38.94
N LYS A 30 -7.41 -6.60 39.10
CA LYS A 30 -6.39 -6.89 38.08
C LYS A 30 -6.21 -8.40 37.90
N ALA A 31 -6.22 -9.15 38.99
CA ALA A 31 -6.15 -10.62 38.98
C ALA A 31 -7.34 -11.20 38.18
N ALA A 32 -8.57 -10.75 38.45
CA ALA A 32 -9.77 -11.19 37.76
C ALA A 32 -9.70 -10.89 36.25
N ILE A 33 -9.29 -9.67 35.86
CA ILE A 33 -9.16 -9.29 34.45
C ILE A 33 -8.16 -10.20 33.72
N MET A 34 -6.98 -10.44 34.30
CA MET A 34 -5.97 -11.29 33.68
C MET A 34 -6.41 -12.76 33.61
N THR A 35 -7.08 -13.27 34.64
CA THR A 35 -7.63 -14.62 34.64
C THR A 35 -8.74 -14.79 33.59
N VAL A 36 -9.65 -13.82 33.47
CA VAL A 36 -10.71 -13.85 32.43
C VAL A 36 -10.10 -13.81 31.04
N LEU A 37 -9.09 -12.97 30.81
CA LEU A 37 -8.39 -12.91 29.53
C LEU A 37 -7.74 -14.26 29.17
N GLU A 38 -7.03 -14.87 30.13
CA GLU A 38 -6.40 -16.18 29.94
C GLU A 38 -7.43 -17.28 29.66
N ALA A 39 -8.51 -17.33 30.45
CA ALA A 39 -9.61 -18.28 30.24
C ALA A 39 -10.30 -18.07 28.90
N ALA A 40 -10.50 -16.82 28.47
CA ALA A 40 -11.09 -16.50 27.16
C ALA A 40 -10.22 -17.00 26.00
N VAL A 41 -8.89 -16.83 26.08
CA VAL A 41 -7.97 -17.32 25.03
C VAL A 41 -7.88 -18.84 25.03
N ILE A 42 -7.91 -19.49 26.19
CA ILE A 42 -7.97 -20.97 26.28
C ILE A 42 -9.27 -21.47 25.65
N LEU A 43 -10.41 -20.88 26.01
CA LEU A 43 -11.71 -21.25 25.46
C LEU A 43 -11.77 -21.03 23.94
N PHE A 44 -11.27 -19.90 23.48
CA PHE A 44 -11.11 -19.61 22.04
C PHE A 44 -10.25 -20.68 21.34
N SER A 45 -9.14 -21.09 21.97
CA SER A 45 -8.27 -22.11 21.41
C SER A 45 -8.94 -23.48 21.31
N ILE A 46 -9.73 -23.86 22.33
CA ILE A 46 -10.45 -25.14 22.35
C ILE A 46 -11.64 -25.14 21.39
N LEU A 47 -12.45 -24.08 21.37
CA LEU A 47 -13.69 -24.05 20.60
C LEU A 47 -13.50 -23.64 19.13
N PHE A 48 -12.55 -22.75 18.86
CA PHE A 48 -12.38 -22.18 17.52
C PHE A 48 -11.09 -22.62 16.86
N ALA A 49 -9.93 -22.43 17.51
CA ALA A 49 -8.63 -22.71 16.88
C ALA A 49 -8.44 -24.22 16.59
N SER A 50 -8.98 -25.11 17.42
CA SER A 50 -8.95 -26.56 17.21
C SER A 50 -9.60 -27.04 15.91
N GLN A 51 -10.53 -26.27 15.36
CA GLN A 51 -11.23 -26.62 14.12
C GLN A 51 -10.42 -26.27 12.87
N TYR A 52 -9.60 -25.21 12.91
CA TYR A 52 -8.93 -24.65 11.74
C TYR A 52 -7.41 -24.85 11.75
N VAL A 53 -6.75 -24.63 12.88
CA VAL A 53 -5.28 -24.67 12.96
C VAL A 53 -4.68 -26.04 12.62
N PRO A 54 -5.25 -27.19 13.03
CA PRO A 54 -4.72 -28.49 12.61
C PRO A 54 -4.77 -28.73 11.10
N LYS A 55 -5.74 -28.09 10.41
CA LYS A 55 -5.92 -28.21 8.96
C LYS A 55 -5.08 -27.17 8.19
N PHE A 56 -4.36 -26.27 8.84
CA PHE A 56 -3.56 -25.21 8.19
C PHE A 56 -2.47 -25.78 7.28
N GLY A 57 -1.84 -26.89 7.67
CA GLY A 57 -0.78 -27.53 6.86
C GLY A 57 -1.25 -28.11 5.54
N THR A 58 -2.49 -28.61 5.48
CA THR A 58 -3.10 -29.22 4.29
C THR A 58 -4.05 -28.30 3.55
N LEU A 59 -4.55 -27.25 4.20
CA LEU A 59 -5.61 -26.35 3.74
C LEU A 59 -6.94 -27.07 3.46
N GLY A 60 -7.17 -28.21 4.10
CA GLY A 60 -8.33 -29.06 3.93
C GLY A 60 -8.06 -30.27 3.02
N THR A 61 -8.85 -31.31 3.22
CA THR A 61 -8.74 -32.60 2.51
C THR A 61 -10.08 -33.08 1.97
N VAL A 62 -11.20 -32.60 2.50
CA VAL A 62 -12.56 -33.05 2.12
C VAL A 62 -13.15 -32.03 1.13
N GLN A 63 -13.37 -32.47 -0.11
CA GLN A 63 -14.03 -31.66 -1.13
C GLN A 63 -15.58 -31.66 -0.94
N ALA A 64 -16.21 -30.62 -1.46
CA ALA A 64 -17.67 -30.53 -1.46
C ALA A 64 -18.26 -31.49 -2.49
N GLU A 65 -19.05 -32.45 -2.02
CA GLU A 65 -19.77 -33.44 -2.83
C GLU A 65 -21.21 -33.52 -2.41
N MET A 66 -22.10 -33.78 -3.39
CA MET A 66 -23.47 -34.06 -3.12
C MET A 66 -23.64 -35.53 -2.69
N ILE A 67 -24.06 -35.76 -1.47
CA ILE A 67 -24.31 -37.09 -0.91
C ILE A 67 -25.83 -37.27 -0.75
N PHE A 68 -26.33 -38.44 -1.14
CA PHE A 68 -27.72 -38.78 -0.89
C PHE A 68 -27.92 -39.10 0.61
N ASP A 69 -28.76 -38.33 1.28
CA ASP A 69 -29.13 -38.55 2.66
C ASP A 69 -30.36 -39.49 2.71
N PRO A 70 -30.21 -40.69 3.21
CA PRO A 70 -31.32 -41.64 3.27
C PRO A 70 -32.41 -41.26 4.31
N VAL A 71 -32.10 -40.35 5.26
CA VAL A 71 -33.04 -39.90 6.28
C VAL A 71 -33.99 -38.85 5.71
N THR A 72 -33.45 -37.88 4.99
CA THR A 72 -34.24 -36.79 4.40
C THR A 72 -34.67 -37.07 2.96
N MET A 73 -34.21 -38.18 2.36
CA MET A 73 -34.46 -38.57 0.96
C MET A 73 -34.06 -37.45 -0.03
N LYS A 74 -33.05 -36.64 0.30
CA LYS A 74 -32.56 -35.52 -0.51
C LYS A 74 -31.07 -35.62 -0.70
N ASN A 75 -30.59 -35.06 -1.81
CA ASN A 75 -29.16 -34.80 -1.97
C ASN A 75 -28.79 -33.61 -1.11
N ILE A 76 -27.93 -33.82 -0.15
CA ILE A 76 -27.33 -32.80 0.72
C ILE A 76 -25.86 -32.69 0.44
N MET A 77 -25.29 -31.51 0.68
CA MET A 77 -23.85 -31.31 0.59
C MET A 77 -23.17 -31.94 1.81
N ASN A 78 -22.10 -32.67 1.61
CA ASN A 78 -21.29 -33.23 2.69
C ASN A 78 -20.70 -32.11 3.60
N ASP A 79 -20.17 -32.50 4.75
CA ASP A 79 -19.36 -31.61 5.57
C ASP A 79 -17.98 -31.45 4.92
N TYR A 80 -17.79 -30.38 4.16
CA TYR A 80 -16.61 -30.11 3.35
C TYR A 80 -15.69 -29.08 3.97
N ASP A 81 -14.41 -29.17 3.64
CA ASP A 81 -13.40 -28.19 4.00
C ASP A 81 -13.46 -26.97 3.08
N ASN A 82 -13.17 -25.79 3.62
CA ASN A 82 -13.01 -24.59 2.84
C ASN A 82 -11.61 -24.03 3.08
N SER A 83 -10.71 -24.19 2.11
CA SER A 83 -9.30 -23.80 2.20
C SER A 83 -9.13 -22.32 2.54
N PHE A 84 -9.99 -21.45 2.03
CA PHE A 84 -9.91 -20.00 2.32
C PHE A 84 -10.29 -19.69 3.78
N LYS A 85 -11.35 -20.34 4.32
CA LYS A 85 -11.71 -20.19 5.73
C LYS A 85 -10.64 -20.76 6.64
N ILE A 86 -10.07 -21.91 6.29
CA ILE A 86 -8.97 -22.54 7.06
C ILE A 86 -7.78 -21.59 7.09
N LEU A 87 -7.37 -21.03 5.96
CA LEU A 87 -6.24 -20.09 5.87
C LEU A 87 -6.48 -18.82 6.69
N LEU A 88 -7.65 -18.18 6.50
CA LEU A 88 -7.99 -16.92 7.16
C LEU A 88 -8.15 -17.11 8.68
N TYR A 89 -8.92 -18.13 9.11
CA TYR A 89 -9.18 -18.32 10.54
C TYR A 89 -7.96 -18.82 11.29
N SER A 90 -7.12 -19.67 10.68
CA SER A 90 -5.82 -20.03 11.25
C SER A 90 -4.91 -18.83 11.41
N LEU A 91 -4.86 -17.92 10.41
CA LEU A 91 -4.11 -16.67 10.50
C LEU A 91 -4.60 -15.80 11.67
N ILE A 92 -5.93 -15.66 11.82
CA ILE A 92 -6.51 -14.90 12.95
C ILE A 92 -6.10 -15.56 14.28
N CYS A 93 -6.15 -16.89 14.38
CA CYS A 93 -5.72 -17.61 15.58
C CYS A 93 -4.25 -17.33 15.91
N PHE A 94 -3.35 -17.34 14.92
CA PHE A 94 -1.94 -17.01 15.13
C PHE A 94 -1.76 -15.56 15.61
N VAL A 95 -2.46 -14.61 15.02
CA VAL A 95 -2.40 -13.20 15.45
C VAL A 95 -2.90 -13.04 16.89
N VAL A 96 -4.00 -13.69 17.27
CA VAL A 96 -4.52 -13.69 18.64
C VAL A 96 -3.51 -14.31 19.62
N TRP A 97 -2.92 -15.45 19.26
CA TRP A 97 -1.91 -16.09 20.12
C TRP A 97 -0.64 -15.25 20.28
N ILE A 98 -0.17 -14.61 19.20
CA ILE A 98 0.98 -13.71 19.27
C ILE A 98 0.66 -12.51 20.17
N ALA A 99 -0.51 -11.89 20.00
CA ALA A 99 -0.95 -10.78 20.85
C ALA A 99 -1.06 -11.20 22.33
N PHE A 100 -1.67 -12.36 22.58
CA PHE A 100 -1.76 -12.94 23.92
C PHE A 100 -0.37 -13.21 24.52
N PHE A 101 0.55 -13.75 23.74
CA PHE A 101 1.92 -14.02 24.19
C PHE A 101 2.65 -12.73 24.62
N PHE A 102 2.47 -11.64 23.89
CA PHE A 102 3.00 -10.33 24.30
C PHE A 102 2.37 -9.83 25.60
N VAL A 103 1.05 -9.98 25.78
CA VAL A 103 0.36 -9.62 27.02
C VAL A 103 0.85 -10.48 28.17
N TRP A 104 1.02 -11.77 27.95
CA TRP A 104 1.53 -12.72 28.94
C TRP A 104 2.95 -12.38 29.40
N ILE A 105 3.87 -12.06 28.48
CA ILE A 105 5.22 -11.60 28.80
C ILE A 105 5.17 -10.31 29.64
N LYS A 106 4.40 -9.31 29.20
CA LYS A 106 4.25 -8.05 29.95
C LYS A 106 3.67 -8.28 31.33
N ASN A 107 2.69 -9.16 31.45
CA ASN A 107 2.07 -9.53 32.72
C ASN A 107 3.11 -10.12 33.68
N THR A 108 3.91 -11.08 33.22
CA THR A 108 4.97 -11.72 33.99
C THR A 108 6.02 -10.70 34.47
N ILE A 109 6.45 -9.78 33.59
CA ILE A 109 7.38 -8.69 33.94
C ILE A 109 6.77 -7.74 34.98
N ASN A 110 5.50 -7.37 34.80
CA ASN A 110 4.81 -6.47 35.73
C ASN A 110 4.64 -7.12 37.12
N SER A 111 4.27 -8.40 37.17
CA SER A 111 4.15 -9.16 38.40
C SER A 111 5.49 -9.21 39.17
N TYR A 112 6.60 -9.44 38.47
CA TYR A 112 7.94 -9.37 39.04
C TYR A 112 8.25 -7.97 39.62
N LYS A 113 7.93 -6.90 38.84
CA LYS A 113 8.13 -5.51 39.32
C LYS A 113 7.31 -5.20 40.58
N ILE A 114 6.08 -5.69 40.65
CA ILE A 114 5.21 -5.53 41.82
C ILE A 114 5.83 -6.23 43.03
N GLN A 115 6.35 -7.44 42.87
CA GLN A 115 7.04 -8.15 43.97
C GLN A 115 8.27 -7.38 44.46
N VAL A 116 9.12 -6.90 43.57
CA VAL A 116 10.31 -6.11 43.90
C VAL A 116 9.94 -4.84 44.71
N LYS A 117 8.85 -4.17 44.32
CA LYS A 117 8.33 -3.00 45.04
C LYS A 117 7.81 -3.39 46.42
N ALA A 118 7.06 -4.51 46.51
CA ALA A 118 6.57 -5.03 47.78
C ALA A 118 7.73 -5.36 48.76
N ASP A 119 8.79 -6.02 48.27
CA ASP A 119 9.96 -6.40 49.07
C ASP A 119 10.74 -5.17 49.58
N LYS A 120 10.68 -4.06 48.85
CA LYS A 120 11.28 -2.77 49.22
C LYS A 120 10.37 -1.91 50.10
N GLY A 121 9.12 -2.31 50.32
CA GLY A 121 8.12 -1.50 51.02
C GLY A 121 7.63 -0.27 50.24
N GLU A 122 7.86 -0.25 48.91
CA GLU A 122 7.39 0.83 48.05
C GLU A 122 5.88 0.70 47.77
N HIS A 123 5.23 1.82 47.51
CA HIS A 123 3.80 1.85 47.14
C HIS A 123 3.52 1.04 45.89
N ILE A 124 2.49 0.22 45.91
CA ILE A 124 2.00 -0.56 44.79
C ILE A 124 0.69 0.05 44.31
N ASN A 125 0.64 0.50 43.06
CA ASN A 125 -0.51 1.14 42.48
C ASN A 125 -1.75 0.23 42.51
N THR A 126 -2.85 0.77 43.04
CA THR A 126 -4.17 0.14 42.94
C THR A 126 -4.68 0.14 41.50
N PHE A 127 -5.78 -0.57 41.22
CA PHE A 127 -6.41 -0.56 39.88
C PHE A 127 -6.88 0.85 39.47
N ILE A 128 -7.41 1.62 40.44
CA ILE A 128 -7.90 3.00 40.16
C ILE A 128 -6.73 3.93 39.83
N GLU A 129 -5.61 3.79 40.53
CA GLU A 129 -4.39 4.57 40.27
C GLU A 129 -3.81 4.26 38.91
N ASP A 130 -3.81 2.98 38.49
CA ASP A 130 -3.41 2.61 37.12
C ASP A 130 -4.33 3.20 36.07
N ILE A 131 -5.66 3.16 36.26
CA ILE A 131 -6.60 3.82 35.33
C ILE A 131 -6.32 5.33 35.24
N ARG A 132 -6.05 5.98 36.40
CA ARG A 132 -5.71 7.40 36.42
C ARG A 132 -4.41 7.67 35.67
N MET A 133 -3.39 6.85 35.88
CA MET A 133 -2.11 6.92 35.15
C MET A 133 -2.30 6.76 33.64
N TYR A 134 -3.18 5.84 33.17
CA TYR A 134 -3.50 5.69 31.75
C TYR A 134 -4.37 6.83 31.18
N LYS A 135 -5.04 7.61 32.03
CA LYS A 135 -5.77 8.81 31.63
C LYS A 135 -4.92 10.08 31.64
N ASP A 136 -3.75 10.06 32.29
CA ASP A 136 -2.86 11.20 32.45
C ASP A 136 -1.46 10.90 31.87
N GLU A 137 -0.54 10.39 32.65
CA GLU A 137 0.86 10.18 32.25
C GLU A 137 1.02 9.27 31.01
N LYS A 138 0.22 8.21 30.91
CA LYS A 138 0.23 7.23 29.82
C LYS A 138 -0.95 7.39 28.85
N PHE A 139 -1.53 8.58 28.77
CA PHE A 139 -2.67 8.86 27.91
C PHE A 139 -2.40 8.52 26.43
N HIS A 140 -1.17 8.74 25.96
CA HIS A 140 -0.74 8.37 24.61
C HIS A 140 -0.97 6.89 24.29
N ILE A 141 -0.79 5.96 25.25
CA ILE A 141 -1.06 4.53 25.04
C ILE A 141 -2.55 4.30 24.85
N THR A 142 -3.38 4.91 25.74
CA THR A 142 -4.85 4.79 25.65
C THR A 142 -5.36 5.35 24.32
N LEU A 143 -4.87 6.52 23.91
CA LEU A 143 -5.26 7.17 22.66
C LEU A 143 -4.87 6.33 21.43
N LEU A 144 -3.69 5.73 21.42
CA LEU A 144 -3.18 4.97 20.28
C LEU A 144 -3.71 3.53 20.23
N THR A 145 -4.29 3.00 21.30
CA THR A 145 -4.76 1.60 21.34
C THR A 145 -5.78 1.31 20.24
N LEU A 146 -6.81 2.13 20.11
CA LEU A 146 -7.87 1.93 19.12
C LEU A 146 -7.36 2.05 17.67
N PRO A 147 -6.59 3.09 17.27
CA PRO A 147 -5.95 3.16 15.95
C PRO A 147 -5.03 1.96 15.66
N VAL A 148 -4.22 1.53 16.61
CA VAL A 148 -3.32 0.38 16.43
C VAL A 148 -4.11 -0.91 16.21
N LEU A 149 -5.16 -1.15 16.99
CA LEU A 149 -6.06 -2.29 16.77
C LEU A 149 -6.71 -2.24 15.39
N GLY A 150 -7.16 -1.05 14.95
CA GLY A 150 -7.69 -0.86 13.59
C GLY A 150 -6.66 -1.20 12.52
N ILE A 151 -5.41 -0.78 12.67
CA ILE A 151 -4.32 -1.12 11.73
C ILE A 151 -4.08 -2.63 11.72
N VAL A 152 -4.05 -3.29 12.86
CA VAL A 152 -3.84 -4.75 12.94
C VAL A 152 -4.96 -5.48 12.22
N ILE A 153 -6.21 -5.15 12.48
CA ILE A 153 -7.38 -5.86 11.94
C ILE A 153 -7.57 -5.57 10.44
N PHE A 154 -7.48 -4.30 10.03
CA PHE A 154 -7.87 -3.89 8.67
C PHE A 154 -6.68 -3.74 7.71
N THR A 155 -5.44 -3.79 8.20
CA THR A 155 -4.25 -3.66 7.36
C THR A 155 -3.32 -4.87 7.50
N VAL A 156 -2.89 -5.20 8.72
CA VAL A 156 -1.88 -6.26 8.92
C VAL A 156 -2.44 -7.64 8.57
N ILE A 157 -3.64 -8.00 9.04
CA ILE A 157 -4.26 -9.31 8.76
C ILE A 157 -4.49 -9.51 7.25
N PRO A 158 -5.08 -8.57 6.48
CA PRO A 158 -5.22 -8.71 5.03
C PRO A 158 -3.87 -8.80 4.29
N ILE A 159 -2.84 -8.05 4.69
CA ILE A 159 -1.50 -8.16 4.09
C ILE A 159 -0.89 -9.53 4.36
N LEU A 160 -0.97 -10.04 5.58
CA LEU A 160 -0.48 -11.38 5.92
C LEU A 160 -1.23 -12.46 5.13
N LEU A 161 -2.56 -12.31 4.98
CA LEU A 161 -3.35 -13.22 4.16
C LEU A 161 -2.89 -13.21 2.68
N LEU A 162 -2.67 -12.02 2.10
CA LEU A 162 -2.15 -11.87 0.76
C LEU A 162 -0.77 -12.53 0.62
N ILE A 163 0.11 -12.36 1.61
CA ILE A 163 1.41 -13.02 1.64
C ILE A 163 1.23 -14.56 1.63
N LEU A 164 0.36 -15.11 2.45
CA LEU A 164 0.11 -16.55 2.50
C LEU A 164 -0.47 -17.08 1.19
N VAL A 165 -1.41 -16.37 0.58
CA VAL A 165 -2.00 -16.73 -0.73
C VAL A 165 -0.96 -16.82 -1.83
N ALA A 166 0.09 -16.00 -1.81
CA ALA A 166 1.18 -16.08 -2.79
C ALA A 166 1.92 -17.43 -2.81
N PHE A 167 1.85 -18.18 -1.74
CA PHE A 167 2.46 -19.51 -1.62
C PHE A 167 1.49 -20.67 -1.90
N THR A 168 0.27 -20.36 -2.34
CA THR A 168 -0.78 -21.35 -2.68
C THR A 168 -1.03 -21.40 -4.19
N ASN A 169 -1.83 -22.38 -4.63
CA ASN A 169 -2.35 -22.46 -6.00
C ASN A 169 -3.73 -21.82 -6.17
N TYR A 170 -4.13 -20.89 -5.27
CA TYR A 170 -5.45 -20.27 -5.28
C TYR A 170 -5.72 -19.48 -6.57
N ASP A 171 -6.59 -20.03 -7.42
CA ASP A 171 -7.03 -19.46 -8.69
C ASP A 171 -8.47 -19.90 -9.02
N GLN A 172 -8.97 -19.56 -10.20
CA GLN A 172 -10.31 -19.91 -10.65
C GLN A 172 -10.60 -21.43 -10.61
N ASN A 173 -9.59 -22.26 -10.88
CA ASN A 173 -9.74 -23.72 -10.88
C ASN A 173 -9.65 -24.35 -9.49
N HIS A 174 -9.08 -23.62 -8.53
CA HIS A 174 -8.88 -24.04 -7.15
C HIS A 174 -9.56 -23.04 -6.22
N MET A 175 -10.87 -22.91 -6.37
CA MET A 175 -11.69 -21.98 -5.58
C MET A 175 -12.75 -22.75 -4.76
N PRO A 176 -12.73 -22.65 -3.41
CA PRO A 176 -13.79 -23.20 -2.59
C PRO A 176 -15.16 -22.56 -2.89
N PRO A 177 -16.27 -23.31 -2.84
CA PRO A 177 -16.38 -24.70 -2.35
C PRO A 177 -16.11 -25.76 -3.42
N SER A 178 -16.07 -25.40 -4.71
CA SER A 178 -15.97 -26.35 -5.82
C SER A 178 -14.64 -27.10 -5.87
N SER A 179 -13.55 -26.50 -5.41
CA SER A 179 -12.22 -27.13 -5.38
C SER A 179 -11.39 -26.55 -4.24
N LEU A 180 -10.58 -27.39 -3.61
CA LEU A 180 -9.65 -26.95 -2.59
C LEU A 180 -8.37 -26.42 -3.24
N PHE A 181 -7.73 -25.44 -2.59
CA PHE A 181 -6.38 -25.04 -2.95
C PHE A 181 -5.36 -25.55 -1.91
N SER A 182 -4.11 -25.66 -2.33
CA SER A 182 -3.02 -26.22 -1.54
C SER A 182 -1.77 -25.34 -1.57
N TRP A 183 -0.82 -25.66 -0.69
CA TRP A 183 0.48 -25.01 -0.68
C TRP A 183 1.33 -25.45 -1.88
N VAL A 184 1.93 -24.50 -2.57
CA VAL A 184 2.87 -24.74 -3.70
C VAL A 184 4.25 -24.12 -3.47
N GLY A 185 4.49 -23.58 -2.29
CA GLY A 185 5.75 -22.94 -1.92
C GLY A 185 6.10 -21.77 -2.86
N LEU A 186 7.34 -21.72 -3.33
CA LEU A 186 7.86 -20.63 -4.18
C LEU A 186 7.50 -20.75 -5.67
N SER A 187 6.68 -21.72 -6.08
CA SER A 187 6.38 -21.99 -7.50
C SER A 187 5.85 -20.75 -8.25
N ASN A 188 5.02 -19.93 -7.60
CA ASN A 188 4.47 -18.71 -8.21
C ASN A 188 5.55 -17.66 -8.48
N PHE A 189 6.52 -17.52 -7.57
CA PHE A 189 7.65 -16.62 -7.75
C PHE A 189 8.61 -17.13 -8.83
N VAL A 190 8.86 -18.43 -8.90
CA VAL A 190 9.66 -19.04 -9.96
C VAL A 190 9.03 -18.76 -11.34
N LYS A 191 7.71 -18.90 -11.47
CA LYS A 191 6.96 -18.55 -12.69
C LYS A 191 7.06 -17.06 -13.02
N LEU A 192 6.96 -16.19 -12.01
CA LEU A 192 7.03 -14.75 -12.17
C LEU A 192 8.41 -14.28 -12.65
N PHE A 193 9.50 -14.93 -12.20
CA PHE A 193 10.87 -14.58 -12.59
C PHE A 193 11.40 -15.38 -13.80
N GLY A 194 10.51 -16.02 -14.56
CA GLY A 194 10.88 -16.70 -15.82
C GLY A 194 11.27 -18.16 -15.71
N GLY A 195 11.14 -18.75 -14.53
CA GLY A 195 11.43 -20.16 -14.27
C GLY A 195 10.26 -21.09 -14.58
N GLY A 196 9.78 -21.14 -15.79
CA GLY A 196 8.64 -22.02 -16.15
C GLY A 196 8.76 -22.68 -17.52
N GLY A 197 9.96 -22.64 -18.13
CA GLY A 197 10.19 -23.12 -19.49
C GLY A 197 9.66 -22.17 -20.57
N MET A 198 9.75 -22.58 -21.84
CA MET A 198 9.34 -21.78 -23.02
C MET A 198 7.86 -21.37 -23.03
N THR A 199 7.01 -21.94 -22.17
CA THR A 199 5.56 -21.65 -22.10
C THR A 199 5.18 -20.59 -21.08
N SER A 200 6.11 -20.16 -20.20
CA SER A 200 5.82 -19.16 -19.18
C SER A 200 5.96 -17.74 -19.70
N THR A 201 4.85 -17.13 -20.09
CA THR A 201 4.80 -15.73 -20.53
C THR A 201 4.82 -14.73 -19.35
N PHE A 202 4.60 -15.19 -18.11
CA PHE A 202 4.53 -14.31 -16.92
C PHE A 202 5.84 -13.58 -16.66
N GLY A 203 7.00 -14.22 -16.78
CA GLY A 203 8.30 -13.58 -16.58
C GLY A 203 8.58 -12.47 -17.60
N TYR A 204 8.30 -12.73 -18.88
CA TYR A 204 8.39 -11.70 -19.93
C TYR A 204 7.48 -10.50 -19.61
N SER A 205 6.22 -10.79 -19.29
CA SER A 205 5.22 -9.75 -18.99
C SER A 205 5.60 -8.95 -17.77
N PHE A 206 6.10 -9.60 -16.72
CA PHE A 206 6.55 -8.94 -15.51
C PHE A 206 7.67 -7.92 -15.80
N VAL A 207 8.71 -8.32 -16.51
CA VAL A 207 9.83 -7.42 -16.86
C VAL A 207 9.34 -6.25 -17.72
N ARG A 208 8.47 -6.53 -18.70
CA ARG A 208 7.92 -5.51 -19.59
C ARG A 208 7.08 -4.48 -18.85
N ILE A 209 6.16 -4.94 -18.00
CA ILE A 209 5.28 -4.08 -17.20
C ILE A 209 6.05 -3.34 -16.13
N LEU A 210 7.01 -3.99 -15.47
CA LEU A 210 7.88 -3.33 -14.49
C LEU A 210 8.66 -2.19 -15.15
N GLY A 211 9.26 -2.44 -16.32
CA GLY A 211 9.98 -1.41 -17.07
C GLY A 211 9.09 -0.21 -17.38
N TRP A 212 7.87 -0.46 -17.88
CA TRP A 212 6.90 0.60 -18.13
C TRP A 212 6.45 1.29 -16.83
N THR A 213 6.21 0.56 -15.76
CA THR A 213 5.83 1.13 -14.45
C THR A 213 6.89 2.12 -13.93
N LEU A 214 8.17 1.79 -14.09
CA LEU A 214 9.26 2.67 -13.67
C LEU A 214 9.39 3.91 -14.58
N VAL A 215 9.27 3.75 -15.88
CA VAL A 215 9.23 4.87 -16.86
C VAL A 215 8.06 5.80 -16.55
N TRP A 216 6.87 5.23 -16.36
CA TRP A 216 5.70 5.98 -15.96
C TRP A 216 5.91 6.74 -14.65
N ALA A 217 6.35 6.07 -13.58
CA ALA A 217 6.57 6.69 -12.27
C ALA A 217 7.57 7.85 -12.35
N PHE A 218 8.64 7.68 -13.14
CA PHE A 218 9.62 8.73 -13.37
C PHE A 218 8.99 9.95 -14.06
N PHE A 219 8.38 9.76 -15.21
CA PHE A 219 7.80 10.89 -15.96
C PHE A 219 6.63 11.50 -15.19
N ALA A 220 5.72 10.69 -14.65
CA ALA A 220 4.58 11.18 -13.88
C ALA A 220 4.98 12.04 -12.68
N THR A 221 6.07 11.71 -11.99
CA THR A 221 6.54 12.46 -10.82
C THR A 221 7.33 13.70 -11.23
N PHE A 222 8.38 13.53 -12.02
CA PHE A 222 9.32 14.62 -12.28
C PHE A 222 8.76 15.67 -13.24
N THR A 223 7.99 15.30 -14.24
CA THR A 223 7.39 16.28 -15.15
C THR A 223 6.30 17.13 -14.47
N THR A 224 5.48 16.52 -13.62
CA THR A 224 4.48 17.26 -12.85
C THR A 224 5.13 18.17 -11.82
N TYR A 225 6.18 17.73 -11.14
CA TYR A 225 6.95 18.52 -10.19
C TYR A 225 7.60 19.73 -10.85
N ILE A 226 8.36 19.51 -11.93
CA ILE A 226 9.00 20.59 -12.68
C ILE A 226 7.95 21.54 -13.27
N GLY A 227 6.87 21.01 -13.86
CA GLY A 227 5.76 21.78 -14.38
C GLY A 227 5.12 22.65 -13.31
N GLY A 228 4.90 22.10 -12.10
CA GLY A 228 4.36 22.81 -10.95
C GLY A 228 5.25 23.96 -10.48
N ILE A 229 6.57 23.73 -10.40
CA ILE A 229 7.54 24.78 -10.06
C ILE A 229 7.52 25.90 -11.12
N LEU A 230 7.60 25.53 -12.39
CA LEU A 230 7.60 26.51 -13.49
C LEU A 230 6.31 27.34 -13.50
N LEU A 231 5.17 26.70 -13.33
CA LEU A 231 3.86 27.39 -13.26
C LEU A 231 3.79 28.28 -12.01
N SER A 232 4.29 27.82 -10.87
CA SER A 232 4.35 28.61 -9.64
C SER A 232 5.23 29.85 -9.82
N LEU A 233 6.43 29.72 -10.39
CA LEU A 233 7.31 30.85 -10.68
C LEU A 233 6.65 31.84 -11.65
N LEU A 234 5.95 31.34 -12.67
CA LEU A 234 5.25 32.19 -13.63
C LEU A 234 4.15 33.01 -12.95
N ILE A 235 3.30 32.36 -12.15
CA ILE A 235 2.17 33.03 -11.48
C ILE A 235 2.67 34.03 -10.43
N ASN A 236 3.75 33.69 -9.71
CA ASN A 236 4.30 34.56 -8.65
C ASN A 236 5.26 35.63 -9.19
N ASN A 237 5.47 35.71 -10.49
CA ASN A 237 6.33 36.74 -11.07
C ASN A 237 5.65 38.12 -10.94
N LYS A 238 6.43 39.15 -10.56
CA LYS A 238 5.96 40.53 -10.41
C LYS A 238 5.32 41.13 -11.69
N ARG A 239 5.65 40.56 -12.87
CA ARG A 239 5.09 40.98 -14.17
C ARG A 239 3.76 40.31 -14.51
N THR A 240 3.37 39.26 -13.80
CA THR A 240 2.14 38.52 -14.08
C THR A 240 0.93 39.33 -13.63
N LYS A 241 0.04 39.61 -14.58
CA LYS A 241 -1.23 40.30 -14.27
C LYS A 241 -2.23 39.32 -13.64
N LEU A 242 -2.97 39.78 -12.64
CA LEU A 242 -4.03 39.01 -11.95
C LEU A 242 -3.55 37.64 -11.36
N PRO A 243 -2.46 37.61 -10.58
CA PRO A 243 -1.91 36.35 -10.06
C PRO A 243 -2.91 35.59 -9.17
N LYS A 244 -3.79 36.31 -8.44
CA LYS A 244 -4.85 35.70 -7.62
C LYS A 244 -5.86 34.94 -8.48
N LEU A 245 -6.27 35.48 -9.62
CA LEU A 245 -7.19 34.83 -10.54
C LEU A 245 -6.61 33.53 -11.09
N TRP A 246 -5.36 33.57 -11.57
CA TRP A 246 -4.70 32.38 -12.09
C TRP A 246 -4.55 31.29 -11.03
N ARG A 247 -4.14 31.62 -9.82
CA ARG A 247 -4.11 30.67 -8.70
C ARG A 247 -5.48 30.04 -8.45
N THR A 248 -6.54 30.86 -8.39
CA THR A 248 -7.89 30.36 -8.16
C THR A 248 -8.34 29.42 -9.28
N LEU A 249 -8.10 29.77 -10.55
CA LEU A 249 -8.46 28.92 -11.68
C LEU A 249 -7.77 27.54 -11.62
N PHE A 250 -6.49 27.50 -11.29
CA PHE A 250 -5.78 26.22 -11.16
C PHE A 250 -6.18 25.44 -9.90
N VAL A 251 -6.49 26.13 -8.79
CA VAL A 251 -6.96 25.47 -7.57
C VAL A 251 -8.34 24.85 -7.75
N VAL A 252 -9.25 25.52 -8.48
CA VAL A 252 -10.59 25.00 -8.76
C VAL A 252 -10.52 23.65 -9.52
N THR A 253 -9.51 23.44 -10.37
CA THR A 253 -9.35 22.15 -11.07
C THR A 253 -9.08 21.00 -10.11
N ILE A 254 -8.49 21.25 -8.94
CA ILE A 254 -8.22 20.24 -7.91
C ILE A 254 -9.51 19.84 -7.18
N ALA A 255 -10.51 20.73 -7.12
CA ALA A 255 -11.80 20.44 -6.50
C ALA A 255 -12.65 19.45 -7.31
N VAL A 256 -12.36 19.29 -8.61
CA VAL A 256 -13.04 18.29 -9.46
C VAL A 256 -12.48 16.91 -9.14
N PRO A 257 -13.30 15.90 -8.79
CA PRO A 257 -12.83 14.55 -8.55
C PRO A 257 -12.06 14.02 -9.76
N GLN A 258 -10.84 13.52 -9.53
CA GLN A 258 -9.92 13.06 -10.60
C GLN A 258 -10.58 12.06 -11.56
N PHE A 259 -11.41 11.13 -11.06
CA PHE A 259 -12.06 10.14 -11.92
C PHE A 259 -13.00 10.77 -12.94
N VAL A 260 -13.70 11.85 -12.59
CA VAL A 260 -14.58 12.58 -13.52
C VAL A 260 -13.77 13.17 -14.67
N SER A 261 -12.67 13.86 -14.33
CA SER A 261 -11.77 14.45 -15.31
C SER A 261 -11.17 13.40 -16.25
N LEU A 262 -10.73 12.26 -15.69
CA LEU A 262 -10.15 11.17 -16.49
C LEU A 262 -11.16 10.54 -17.45
N LEU A 263 -12.40 10.29 -17.01
CA LEU A 263 -13.45 9.73 -17.87
C LEU A 263 -13.88 10.70 -18.98
N LEU A 264 -13.98 11.99 -18.67
CA LEU A 264 -14.26 13.01 -19.70
C LEU A 264 -13.14 13.07 -20.73
N VAL A 265 -11.89 13.12 -20.29
CA VAL A 265 -10.72 13.14 -21.19
C VAL A 265 -10.64 11.88 -22.03
N ARG A 266 -10.91 10.69 -21.44
CA ARG A 266 -11.01 9.44 -22.20
C ARG A 266 -12.01 9.57 -23.37
N ASN A 267 -13.19 10.13 -23.12
CA ASN A 267 -14.20 10.32 -24.15
C ASN A 267 -13.76 11.35 -25.20
N PHE A 268 -13.04 12.40 -24.82
CA PHE A 268 -12.52 13.39 -25.77
C PHE A 268 -11.48 12.78 -26.73
N PHE A 269 -10.60 11.91 -26.24
CA PHE A 269 -9.54 11.24 -26.99
C PHE A 269 -9.93 9.85 -27.52
N ALA A 270 -11.18 9.43 -27.34
CA ALA A 270 -11.68 8.18 -27.95
C ALA A 270 -11.57 8.20 -29.46
N ASN A 271 -11.58 7.04 -30.10
CA ASN A 271 -11.45 6.91 -31.57
C ASN A 271 -12.51 7.72 -32.33
N GLY A 272 -13.75 7.79 -31.84
CA GLY A 272 -14.83 8.64 -32.33
C GLY A 272 -15.03 9.94 -31.55
N GLY A 273 -14.09 10.33 -30.71
CA GLY A 273 -14.18 11.50 -29.84
C GLY A 273 -14.00 12.83 -30.57
N ILE A 274 -14.32 13.92 -29.86
CA ILE A 274 -14.28 15.28 -30.42
C ILE A 274 -12.89 15.67 -30.95
N VAL A 275 -11.82 15.25 -30.27
CA VAL A 275 -10.44 15.55 -30.67
C VAL A 275 -10.12 14.90 -32.02
N ASN A 276 -10.49 13.64 -32.21
CA ASN A 276 -10.33 12.96 -33.52
C ASN A 276 -11.18 13.60 -34.62
N THR A 277 -12.37 14.06 -34.30
CA THR A 277 -13.23 14.80 -35.26
C THR A 277 -12.56 16.09 -35.70
N ILE A 278 -11.99 16.86 -34.78
CA ILE A 278 -11.24 18.08 -35.09
C ILE A 278 -9.98 17.76 -35.90
N CYS A 279 -9.17 16.78 -35.48
CA CYS A 279 -7.96 16.37 -36.18
C CYS A 279 -8.26 15.94 -37.65
N LYS A 280 -9.38 15.27 -37.85
CA LYS A 280 -9.84 14.90 -39.20
C LYS A 280 -10.27 16.12 -40.03
N ALA A 281 -11.00 17.05 -39.45
CA ALA A 281 -11.48 18.26 -40.09
C ALA A 281 -10.33 19.19 -40.55
N ILE A 282 -9.27 19.30 -39.76
CA ILE A 282 -8.07 20.11 -40.11
C ILE A 282 -7.05 19.34 -40.98
N GLY A 283 -7.36 18.11 -41.42
CA GLY A 283 -6.48 17.30 -42.25
C GLY A 283 -5.30 16.62 -41.55
N LEU A 284 -5.13 16.81 -40.25
CA LEU A 284 -4.01 16.24 -39.47
C LEU A 284 -4.00 14.71 -39.53
N THR A 285 -5.16 14.05 -39.45
CA THR A 285 -5.28 12.60 -39.56
C THR A 285 -4.83 12.09 -40.93
N GLY A 286 -5.16 12.80 -42.01
CA GLY A 286 -4.68 12.47 -43.35
C GLY A 286 -3.17 12.58 -43.46
N TRP A 287 -2.61 13.70 -43.02
CA TRP A 287 -1.17 13.94 -43.04
C TRP A 287 -0.38 12.88 -42.23
N LEU A 288 -0.85 12.53 -41.02
CA LEU A 288 -0.22 11.49 -40.19
C LEU A 288 -0.26 10.11 -40.85
N ARG A 289 -1.31 9.81 -41.59
CA ARG A 289 -1.43 8.57 -42.39
C ARG A 289 -0.48 8.58 -43.59
N ASP A 290 -0.39 9.70 -44.29
CA ASP A 290 0.47 9.83 -45.48
C ASP A 290 1.96 9.69 -45.13
N ILE A 291 2.40 10.15 -43.94
CA ILE A 291 3.77 9.93 -43.47
C ILE A 291 3.96 8.54 -42.80
N GLY A 292 2.93 7.67 -42.80
CA GLY A 292 3.00 6.31 -42.29
C GLY A 292 3.02 6.20 -40.74
N LEU A 293 2.68 7.28 -40.02
CA LEU A 293 2.68 7.26 -38.56
C LEU A 293 1.42 6.59 -37.97
N ILE A 294 0.32 6.56 -38.71
CA ILE A 294 -0.90 5.85 -38.38
C ILE A 294 -1.41 5.09 -39.62
N SER A 295 -2.02 3.92 -39.42
CA SER A 295 -2.67 3.14 -40.46
C SER A 295 -4.20 3.28 -40.49
N THR A 296 -4.75 3.91 -39.45
CA THR A 296 -6.20 4.04 -39.21
C THR A 296 -6.77 5.34 -39.76
N SER A 297 -8.10 5.42 -39.86
CA SER A 297 -8.82 6.64 -40.22
C SER A 297 -9.01 7.62 -39.06
N TYR A 298 -8.40 7.34 -37.93
CA TYR A 298 -8.37 8.13 -36.69
C TYR A 298 -7.01 8.02 -36.00
N ILE A 299 -6.68 8.97 -35.16
CA ILE A 299 -5.46 8.93 -34.35
C ILE A 299 -5.76 8.06 -33.13
N PRO A 300 -5.03 6.93 -32.89
CA PRO A 300 -5.33 5.98 -31.83
C PRO A 300 -4.75 6.42 -30.49
N PHE A 301 -5.13 7.60 -30.01
CA PHE A 301 -4.57 8.26 -28.83
C PHE A 301 -4.47 7.37 -27.60
N LEU A 302 -5.54 6.58 -27.30
CA LEU A 302 -5.61 5.72 -26.12
C LEU A 302 -5.77 4.24 -26.47
N SER A 303 -5.90 3.89 -27.77
CA SER A 303 -6.24 2.54 -28.23
C SER A 303 -5.06 1.74 -28.76
N ALA A 304 -3.91 2.36 -29.02
CA ALA A 304 -2.72 1.69 -29.54
C ALA A 304 -1.47 1.93 -28.66
N PRO A 305 -0.53 0.93 -28.61
CA PRO A 305 0.75 1.09 -27.94
C PRO A 305 1.52 2.31 -28.45
N GLY A 306 2.40 2.88 -27.66
CA GLY A 306 3.14 4.09 -28.02
C GLY A 306 2.29 5.36 -27.89
N TRP A 307 1.24 5.49 -28.67
CA TRP A 307 0.29 6.61 -28.53
C TRP A 307 -0.31 6.68 -27.12
N ALA A 308 -0.82 5.56 -26.61
CA ALA A 308 -1.42 5.50 -25.28
C ALA A 308 -0.40 5.80 -24.18
N HIS A 309 0.84 5.31 -24.27
CA HIS A 309 1.89 5.59 -23.30
C HIS A 309 2.20 7.10 -23.20
N VAL A 310 2.35 7.78 -24.35
CA VAL A 310 2.60 9.22 -24.40
C VAL A 310 1.39 10.01 -23.88
N MET A 311 0.19 9.65 -24.35
CA MET A 311 -1.04 10.35 -23.94
C MET A 311 -1.34 10.25 -22.46
N ILE A 312 -1.14 9.08 -21.86
CA ILE A 312 -1.32 8.87 -20.43
C ILE A 312 -0.39 9.80 -19.63
N ILE A 313 0.89 9.93 -20.04
CA ILE A 313 1.84 10.85 -19.41
C ILE A 313 1.37 12.31 -19.57
N LEU A 314 0.99 12.73 -20.76
CA LEU A 314 0.53 14.10 -21.04
C LEU A 314 -0.73 14.46 -20.24
N ILE A 315 -1.70 13.54 -20.18
CA ILE A 315 -2.91 13.74 -19.38
C ILE A 315 -2.58 13.84 -17.89
N ASN A 316 -1.67 13.01 -17.41
CA ASN A 316 -1.23 13.08 -16.01
C ASN A 316 -0.52 14.41 -15.68
N ILE A 317 0.30 14.93 -16.59
CA ILE A 317 0.93 16.26 -16.45
C ILE A 317 -0.14 17.33 -16.28
N TRP A 318 -1.15 17.31 -17.17
CA TRP A 318 -2.25 18.28 -17.13
C TRP A 318 -3.01 18.24 -15.79
N ILE A 319 -3.29 17.05 -15.24
CA ILE A 319 -4.00 16.89 -13.97
C ILE A 319 -3.09 17.20 -12.77
N GLY A 320 -1.81 16.79 -12.82
CA GLY A 320 -0.91 16.83 -11.68
C GLY A 320 -0.24 18.19 -11.44
N VAL A 321 0.03 18.96 -12.51
CA VAL A 321 0.73 20.26 -12.43
C VAL A 321 0.05 21.26 -11.50
N PRO A 322 -1.27 21.46 -11.49
CA PRO A 322 -1.94 22.40 -10.58
C PRO A 322 -1.68 22.09 -9.10
N TYR A 323 -1.69 20.83 -8.72
CA TYR A 323 -1.42 20.42 -7.34
C TYR A 323 0.04 20.70 -6.95
N GLN A 324 0.98 20.34 -7.80
CA GLN A 324 2.40 20.62 -7.57
C GLN A 324 2.71 22.12 -7.57
N MET A 325 1.98 22.92 -8.36
CA MET A 325 2.05 24.37 -8.35
C MET A 325 1.66 24.95 -6.98
N LEU A 326 0.62 24.40 -6.35
CA LEU A 326 0.20 24.81 -5.02
C LEU A 326 1.29 24.56 -3.97
N ILE A 327 1.85 23.36 -3.95
CA ILE A 327 2.95 22.99 -3.05
C ILE A 327 4.15 23.90 -3.30
N ALA A 328 4.57 24.06 -4.56
CA ALA A 328 5.69 24.90 -4.93
C ALA A 328 5.46 26.38 -4.53
N THR A 329 4.26 26.89 -4.68
CA THR A 329 3.90 28.25 -4.25
C THR A 329 4.09 28.43 -2.76
N GLY A 330 3.59 27.47 -1.94
CA GLY A 330 3.77 27.49 -0.49
C GLY A 330 5.22 27.53 -0.06
N VAL A 331 6.08 26.72 -0.70
CA VAL A 331 7.53 26.68 -0.41
C VAL A 331 8.21 27.97 -0.85
N LEU A 332 7.90 28.48 -2.05
CA LEU A 332 8.49 29.73 -2.56
C LEU A 332 8.13 30.95 -1.71
N MET A 333 6.96 30.98 -1.12
CA MET A 333 6.54 32.08 -0.22
C MET A 333 7.30 32.09 1.10
N ASN A 334 7.86 30.97 1.52
CA ASN A 334 8.65 30.81 2.74
C ASN A 334 10.17 30.90 2.48
N LEU A 335 10.60 31.10 1.23
CA LEU A 335 12.01 31.26 0.90
C LEU A 335 12.55 32.56 1.50
N PRO A 336 13.66 32.54 2.27
CA PRO A 336 14.22 33.74 2.88
C PRO A 336 14.58 34.81 1.85
N ALA A 337 13.92 35.98 1.94
CA ALA A 337 14.12 37.08 0.99
C ALA A 337 15.56 37.61 1.01
N ASP A 338 16.16 37.64 2.22
CA ASP A 338 17.54 38.14 2.44
C ASP A 338 18.56 37.36 1.63
N GLN A 339 18.41 36.04 1.46
CA GLN A 339 19.33 35.25 0.61
C GLN A 339 19.25 35.65 -0.87
N ILE A 340 18.04 35.95 -1.35
CA ILE A 340 17.82 36.37 -2.73
C ILE A 340 18.36 37.79 -2.94
N GLU A 341 18.21 38.68 -1.95
CA GLU A 341 18.66 40.06 -2.01
C GLU A 341 20.19 40.14 -1.96
N SER A 342 20.84 39.39 -1.05
CA SER A 342 22.29 39.27 -0.99
C SER A 342 22.86 38.78 -2.31
N ALA A 343 22.32 37.71 -2.87
CA ALA A 343 22.77 37.18 -4.16
C ALA A 343 22.61 38.19 -5.32
N ARG A 344 21.57 39.04 -5.28
CA ARG A 344 21.41 40.13 -6.27
C ARG A 344 22.45 41.24 -6.10
N ILE A 345 22.79 41.60 -4.85
CA ILE A 345 23.85 42.56 -4.54
C ILE A 345 25.18 42.03 -5.07
N ASP A 346 25.43 40.72 -4.94
CA ASP A 346 26.63 40.05 -5.48
C ASP A 346 26.62 39.90 -7.00
N GLY A 347 25.60 40.44 -7.69
CA GLY A 347 25.49 40.41 -9.16
C GLY A 347 25.02 39.08 -9.76
N ALA A 348 24.41 38.19 -8.97
CA ALA A 348 23.91 36.90 -9.45
C ALA A 348 22.76 37.08 -10.45
N LYS A 349 22.84 36.37 -11.58
CA LYS A 349 21.79 36.33 -12.59
C LYS A 349 20.59 35.52 -12.08
N PRO A 350 19.35 35.78 -12.55
CA PRO A 350 18.16 35.05 -12.11
C PRO A 350 18.27 33.51 -12.23
N ARG A 351 18.97 33.02 -13.27
CA ARG A 351 19.24 31.57 -13.43
C ARG A 351 20.16 31.02 -12.35
N GLN A 352 21.15 31.80 -11.91
CA GLN A 352 22.06 31.39 -10.84
C GLN A 352 21.35 31.37 -9.50
N ILE A 353 20.49 32.35 -9.21
CA ILE A 353 19.66 32.41 -8.01
C ILE A 353 18.72 31.17 -7.99
N PHE A 354 18.06 30.91 -9.13
CA PHE A 354 17.20 29.74 -9.22
C PHE A 354 17.95 28.42 -8.99
N ALA A 355 19.09 28.22 -9.68
CA ALA A 355 19.79 26.94 -9.63
C ALA A 355 20.55 26.71 -8.31
N LYS A 356 21.08 27.79 -7.67
CA LYS A 356 21.94 27.68 -6.48
C LYS A 356 21.22 27.94 -5.14
N ILE A 357 20.09 28.65 -5.16
CA ILE A 357 19.34 29.01 -3.94
C ILE A 357 17.93 28.40 -3.98
N THR A 358 17.11 28.76 -5.00
CA THR A 358 15.71 28.37 -5.02
C THR A 358 15.53 26.86 -5.18
N MET A 359 16.19 26.24 -6.16
CA MET A 359 16.00 24.82 -6.46
C MET A 359 16.54 23.90 -5.34
N PRO A 360 17.72 24.10 -4.76
CA PRO A 360 18.17 23.35 -3.60
C PRO A 360 17.22 23.46 -2.41
N TYR A 361 16.77 24.68 -2.08
CA TYR A 361 15.81 24.91 -1.02
C TYR A 361 14.47 24.19 -1.29
N MET A 362 13.96 24.24 -2.52
CA MET A 362 12.77 23.52 -2.94
C MET A 362 12.95 22.01 -2.75
N LEU A 363 14.06 21.45 -3.24
CA LEU A 363 14.35 20.02 -3.14
C LEU A 363 14.54 19.57 -1.69
N PHE A 364 15.12 20.40 -0.84
CA PHE A 364 15.24 20.12 0.59
C PHE A 364 13.89 19.96 1.26
N ILE A 365 12.99 20.91 1.06
CA ILE A 365 11.65 20.86 1.69
C ILE A 365 10.75 19.82 1.05
N THR A 366 10.76 19.68 -0.28
CA THR A 366 9.86 18.78 -1.01
C THR A 366 10.42 17.39 -1.26
N GLY A 367 11.67 17.14 -0.90
CA GLY A 367 12.34 15.84 -1.12
C GLY A 367 11.54 14.65 -0.59
N PRO A 368 11.05 14.65 0.68
CA PRO A 368 10.21 13.59 1.21
C PRO A 368 8.94 13.38 0.39
N THR A 369 8.31 14.47 -0.05
CA THR A 369 7.10 14.44 -0.88
C THR A 369 7.39 13.83 -2.26
N LEU A 370 8.53 14.17 -2.89
CA LEU A 370 8.93 13.59 -4.17
C LEU A 370 9.14 12.06 -4.09
N ILE A 371 9.77 11.57 -3.02
CA ILE A 371 9.94 10.14 -2.79
C ILE A 371 8.57 9.47 -2.67
N THR A 372 7.67 10.06 -1.88
CA THR A 372 6.31 9.56 -1.69
C THR A 372 5.50 9.59 -2.98
N ASP A 373 5.60 10.67 -3.77
CA ASP A 373 4.89 10.79 -5.06
C ASP A 373 5.41 9.79 -6.09
N PHE A 374 6.69 9.47 -6.09
CA PHE A 374 7.25 8.43 -6.96
C PHE A 374 6.66 7.05 -6.64
N VAL A 375 6.62 6.67 -5.36
CA VAL A 375 6.01 5.40 -4.90
C VAL A 375 4.51 5.38 -5.18
N LYS A 376 3.81 6.51 -4.98
CA LYS A 376 2.40 6.67 -5.32
C LYS A 376 2.16 6.47 -6.82
N ASN A 377 3.05 6.95 -7.67
CA ASN A 377 2.95 6.76 -9.11
C ASN A 377 3.26 5.33 -9.56
N ILE A 378 4.14 4.57 -8.89
CA ILE A 378 4.29 3.12 -9.11
C ILE A 378 2.94 2.42 -8.90
N ASN A 379 2.16 2.85 -7.91
CA ASN A 379 0.87 2.29 -7.54
C ASN A 379 -0.33 3.09 -8.07
N ASN A 380 -0.15 3.87 -9.14
CA ASN A 380 -1.21 4.72 -9.70
C ASN A 380 -2.20 3.90 -10.52
N PHE A 381 -3.25 3.43 -9.85
CA PHE A 381 -4.31 2.66 -10.49
C PHE A 381 -5.21 3.53 -11.38
N ASN A 382 -5.65 4.70 -10.85
CA ASN A 382 -6.75 5.46 -11.45
C ASN A 382 -6.45 5.98 -12.84
N VAL A 383 -5.27 6.58 -13.07
CA VAL A 383 -4.95 7.20 -14.36
C VAL A 383 -4.92 6.15 -15.47
N ILE A 384 -4.26 5.02 -15.21
CA ILE A 384 -4.13 3.96 -16.21
C ILE A 384 -5.47 3.28 -16.46
N TYR A 385 -6.14 2.81 -15.41
CA TYR A 385 -7.37 2.05 -15.52
C TYR A 385 -8.50 2.89 -16.18
N LEU A 386 -8.73 4.10 -15.68
CA LEU A 386 -9.84 4.93 -16.17
C LEU A 386 -9.63 5.47 -17.59
N LEU A 387 -8.38 5.64 -18.03
CA LEU A 387 -8.10 6.08 -19.40
C LEU A 387 -8.13 4.95 -20.42
N THR A 388 -7.75 3.73 -20.03
CA THR A 388 -7.49 2.64 -20.99
C THR A 388 -8.51 1.50 -20.94
N GLU A 389 -9.27 1.37 -19.86
CA GLU A 389 -10.25 0.28 -19.74
C GLU A 389 -11.39 0.44 -20.73
N GLY A 390 -11.68 -0.65 -21.46
CA GLY A 390 -12.69 -0.68 -22.53
C GLY A 390 -12.29 0.03 -23.84
N VAL A 391 -11.11 0.67 -23.91
CA VAL A 391 -10.63 1.41 -25.09
C VAL A 391 -9.36 0.80 -25.68
N TYR A 392 -8.44 0.38 -24.81
CA TYR A 392 -7.15 -0.17 -25.23
C TYR A 392 -7.23 -1.65 -25.58
N THR A 393 -6.69 -2.02 -26.73
CA THR A 393 -6.61 -3.41 -27.20
C THR A 393 -5.16 -3.87 -27.18
N THR A 394 -4.90 -4.99 -26.51
CA THR A 394 -3.58 -5.62 -26.44
C THR A 394 -3.20 -6.20 -27.80
N THR A 395 -2.02 -5.86 -28.28
CA THR A 395 -1.47 -6.38 -29.56
C THR A 395 -0.41 -7.47 -29.33
N ASN A 396 0.23 -7.47 -28.17
CA ASN A 396 1.26 -8.44 -27.82
C ASN A 396 0.65 -9.72 -27.24
N GLN A 397 0.75 -10.83 -28.00
CA GLN A 397 0.20 -12.13 -27.60
C GLN A 397 0.76 -12.68 -26.28
N ALA A 398 2.04 -12.42 -25.98
CA ALA A 398 2.65 -12.89 -24.73
C ALA A 398 2.05 -12.17 -23.51
N LEU A 399 1.76 -10.86 -23.65
CA LEU A 399 1.06 -10.10 -22.61
C LEU A 399 -0.38 -10.57 -22.47
N ALA A 400 -1.09 -10.78 -23.58
CA ALA A 400 -2.46 -11.30 -23.57
C ALA A 400 -2.53 -12.68 -22.86
N ASN A 401 -1.59 -13.59 -23.14
CA ASN A 401 -1.52 -14.90 -22.50
C ASN A 401 -1.27 -14.83 -20.99
N SER A 402 -0.61 -13.77 -20.51
CA SER A 402 -0.43 -13.50 -19.08
C SER A 402 -1.47 -12.55 -18.50
N GLN A 403 -2.57 -12.30 -19.25
CA GLN A 403 -3.69 -11.49 -18.80
C GLN A 403 -3.31 -10.01 -18.52
N ALA A 404 -2.36 -9.48 -19.30
CA ALA A 404 -1.81 -8.14 -19.17
C ALA A 404 -2.05 -7.31 -20.45
N LYS A 405 -2.00 -5.99 -20.30
CA LYS A 405 -1.98 -5.02 -21.41
C LYS A 405 -0.63 -4.29 -21.43
N GLU A 406 -0.21 -3.82 -22.62
CA GLU A 406 1.05 -3.07 -22.76
C GLU A 406 1.10 -1.79 -21.92
N VAL A 407 -0.05 -1.20 -21.65
CA VAL A 407 -0.20 0.03 -20.86
C VAL A 407 -0.40 -0.22 -19.36
N ASP A 408 -0.53 -1.48 -18.93
CA ASP A 408 -0.70 -1.80 -17.53
C ASP A 408 0.54 -1.42 -16.72
N LEU A 409 0.29 -0.89 -15.53
CA LEU A 409 1.28 -0.90 -14.45
C LEU A 409 1.15 -2.21 -13.66
N LEU A 410 2.11 -2.48 -12.78
CA LEU A 410 2.03 -3.67 -11.93
C LEU A 410 0.74 -3.72 -11.11
N VAL A 411 0.26 -2.58 -10.62
CA VAL A 411 -0.98 -2.48 -9.83
C VAL A 411 -2.24 -2.73 -10.67
N THR A 412 -2.31 -2.24 -11.92
CA THR A 412 -3.47 -2.47 -12.78
C THR A 412 -3.50 -3.91 -13.31
N TRP A 413 -2.35 -4.49 -13.58
CA TRP A 413 -2.25 -5.91 -13.91
C TRP A 413 -2.67 -6.80 -12.73
N LEU A 414 -2.19 -6.52 -11.51
CA LEU A 414 -2.62 -7.20 -10.29
C LEU A 414 -4.13 -7.14 -10.11
N PHE A 415 -4.72 -5.97 -10.29
CA PHE A 415 -6.18 -5.77 -10.21
C PHE A 415 -6.91 -6.65 -11.24
N ARG A 416 -6.46 -6.66 -12.49
CA ARG A 416 -7.03 -7.48 -13.56
C ARG A 416 -6.93 -8.98 -13.24
N LEU A 417 -5.77 -9.42 -12.77
CA LEU A 417 -5.59 -10.81 -12.34
C LEU A 417 -6.57 -11.22 -11.24
N THR A 418 -6.90 -10.31 -10.31
CA THR A 418 -7.83 -10.60 -9.21
C THR A 418 -9.30 -10.50 -9.61
N GLN A 419 -9.69 -9.46 -10.34
CA GLN A 419 -11.10 -9.16 -10.60
C GLN A 419 -11.63 -9.86 -11.84
N ASP A 420 -10.84 -9.89 -12.93
CA ASP A 420 -11.31 -10.41 -14.23
C ASP A 420 -10.98 -11.90 -14.40
N TYR A 421 -9.85 -12.37 -13.81
CA TYR A 421 -9.33 -13.71 -14.04
C TYR A 421 -9.23 -14.60 -12.81
N TYR A 422 -9.55 -14.07 -11.63
CA TYR A 422 -9.52 -14.81 -10.36
C TYR A 422 -8.20 -15.56 -10.11
N ASN A 423 -7.07 -14.99 -10.58
CA ASN A 423 -5.73 -15.55 -10.46
C ASN A 423 -5.03 -14.95 -9.23
N TYR A 424 -5.55 -15.27 -8.04
CA TYR A 424 -5.12 -14.66 -6.78
C TYR A 424 -3.66 -14.99 -6.44
N LYS A 425 -3.19 -16.21 -6.77
CA LYS A 425 -1.80 -16.63 -6.53
C LYS A 425 -0.78 -15.72 -7.21
N MET A 426 -0.99 -15.40 -8.51
CA MET A 426 -0.07 -14.56 -9.26
C MET A 426 -0.21 -13.08 -8.86
N ALA A 427 -1.44 -12.62 -8.63
CA ALA A 427 -1.68 -11.27 -8.13
C ALA A 427 -0.98 -11.03 -6.78
N SER A 428 -1.08 -11.98 -5.86
CA SER A 428 -0.41 -11.91 -4.55
C SER A 428 1.12 -11.93 -4.68
N ALA A 429 1.68 -12.76 -5.55
CA ALA A 429 3.13 -12.80 -5.79
C ALA A 429 3.64 -11.46 -6.36
N ILE A 430 2.93 -10.88 -7.34
CA ILE A 430 3.23 -9.55 -7.89
C ILE A 430 3.15 -8.49 -6.80
N GLY A 431 2.09 -8.51 -5.98
CA GLY A 431 1.90 -7.56 -4.88
C GLY A 431 3.07 -7.55 -3.89
N ILE A 432 3.58 -8.72 -3.51
CA ILE A 432 4.77 -8.83 -2.65
C ILE A 432 6.00 -8.22 -3.33
N VAL A 433 6.23 -8.51 -4.60
CA VAL A 433 7.39 -7.96 -5.33
C VAL A 433 7.30 -6.45 -5.46
N VAL A 434 6.12 -5.91 -5.77
CA VAL A 434 5.87 -4.45 -5.80
C VAL A 434 6.16 -3.82 -4.45
N PHE A 435 5.67 -4.43 -3.36
CA PHE A 435 5.95 -3.96 -2.01
C PHE A 435 7.46 -3.90 -1.72
N ILE A 436 8.20 -4.97 -2.05
CA ILE A 436 9.65 -5.02 -1.85
C ILE A 436 10.36 -3.93 -2.67
N ILE A 437 10.00 -3.74 -3.93
CA ILE A 437 10.56 -2.70 -4.80
C ILE A 437 10.33 -1.31 -4.19
N CYS A 438 9.09 -1.01 -3.79
CA CYS A 438 8.74 0.27 -3.18
C CYS A 438 9.45 0.48 -1.84
N ALA A 439 9.55 -0.55 -0.99
CA ALA A 439 10.23 -0.48 0.29
C ALA A 439 11.73 -0.22 0.13
N VAL A 440 12.39 -0.98 -0.75
CA VAL A 440 13.84 -0.79 -1.03
C VAL A 440 14.11 0.60 -1.60
N PHE A 441 13.32 1.03 -2.59
CA PHE A 441 13.45 2.38 -3.15
C PHE A 441 13.30 3.45 -2.07
N THR A 442 12.24 3.36 -1.27
CA THR A 442 11.95 4.32 -0.19
C THR A 442 13.10 4.38 0.81
N LEU A 443 13.54 3.23 1.31
CA LEU A 443 14.64 3.16 2.29
C LEU A 443 15.94 3.77 1.74
N VAL A 444 16.30 3.43 0.49
CA VAL A 444 17.51 3.97 -0.14
C VAL A 444 17.40 5.48 -0.35
N ALA A 445 16.26 5.96 -0.85
CA ALA A 445 16.05 7.38 -1.14
C ALA A 445 16.05 8.22 0.15
N PHE A 446 15.31 7.79 1.19
CA PHE A 446 15.30 8.49 2.48
C PHE A 446 16.66 8.47 3.19
N ASN A 447 17.39 7.34 3.16
CA ASN A 447 18.73 7.29 3.77
C ASN A 447 19.71 8.24 3.09
N LYS A 448 19.65 8.38 1.77
CA LYS A 448 20.50 9.36 1.05
C LYS A 448 20.14 10.80 1.43
N MET A 449 18.84 11.09 1.55
CA MET A 449 18.35 12.42 1.92
C MET A 449 18.82 12.81 3.34
N ILE A 450 18.62 11.91 4.34
CA ILE A 450 19.02 12.16 5.74
C ILE A 450 20.55 12.33 5.87
N LYS A 451 21.35 11.62 5.09
CA LYS A 451 22.81 11.80 5.11
C LYS A 451 23.22 13.17 4.54
N GLY A 452 22.58 13.63 3.46
CA GLY A 452 22.80 14.97 2.92
C GLY A 452 22.52 16.07 3.94
N ASP A 453 21.38 15.97 4.66
CA ASP A 453 21.02 16.94 5.72
C ASP A 453 22.06 17.04 6.84
N ARG A 454 22.71 15.92 7.20
CA ARG A 454 23.76 15.91 8.25
C ARG A 454 25.05 16.56 7.81
N GLU A 455 25.39 16.46 6.55
CA GLU A 455 26.61 17.10 6.00
C GLU A 455 26.45 18.62 5.85
N GLU A 456 25.24 19.11 5.54
CA GLU A 456 24.92 20.53 5.41
C GLU A 456 24.75 21.24 6.77
N THR A 457 24.38 20.51 7.85
CA THR A 457 24.22 21.10 9.19
C THR A 457 25.54 21.32 9.94
N PHE A 458 26.66 20.80 9.44
CA PHE A 458 27.99 20.94 10.02
C PHE A 458 28.94 21.87 9.23
N GLN A 459 28.45 22.56 8.22
CA GLN A 459 29.11 23.67 7.54
C GLN A 459 28.43 25.00 7.87
#